data_0b60a047323791b8d14bc9db81957abf
#
_entry.id   0b60a047323791b8d14bc9db81957abf
#
_cell.length_a   1.000
_cell.length_b   1.000
_cell.length_c   1.000
_cell.angle_alpha   90.00
_cell.angle_beta   90.00
_cell.angle_gamma   90.00
#
_symmetry.space_group_name_H-M   'P 1'
#
loop_
_entity.id
_entity.type
_entity.pdbx_description
1 polymer ?
#
loop_
_entity_poly.entity_id
_entity_poly.type
_entity_poly.pdbx_seq_one_letter_code
_entity_poly.pdbx_strand_id
1 'polypeptide(L)'
;RNIDVIALQEIKAKPEQLDLSELTERGFEVAAHGFNQWNGVAIASRVGLREVRREIPSIPAWGEGDDGVVEARAIGAVVGDASSDCAPLELWSLYVPNGRELDNPHYPYKLAWLEAVRNYAASRLDAGGPGEAPGENSATLFAGDFNVAPTDADVWDMSAFEGKTHVSGPERDAIAALENAGYADLTRDWLDAPGTYTYWDYKGL
;
A
#
# COMPACT_ATOMS: atom_id res chain seq x y z
N ARG A 1 -21.41 -1.59 -8.62
CA ARG A 1 -21.09 -1.72 -7.19
C ARG A 1 -20.99 -0.32 -6.60
N ASN A 2 -21.51 -0.14 -5.38
CA ASN A 2 -21.33 1.10 -4.63
C ASN A 2 -19.95 1.01 -3.97
N ILE A 3 -18.98 1.72 -4.51
CA ILE A 3 -17.62 1.81 -3.95
C ILE A 3 -17.47 3.21 -3.38
N ASP A 4 -17.06 3.34 -2.13
CA ASP A 4 -16.91 4.61 -1.44
C ASP A 4 -15.49 5.14 -1.47
N VAL A 5 -14.49 4.24 -1.47
CA VAL A 5 -13.07 4.57 -1.49
C VAL A 5 -12.32 3.66 -2.45
N ILE A 6 -11.35 4.20 -3.18
CA ILE A 6 -10.48 3.49 -4.11
C ILE A 6 -9.04 3.83 -3.79
N ALA A 7 -8.20 2.82 -3.56
CA ALA A 7 -6.76 2.94 -3.49
C ALA A 7 -6.14 2.50 -4.82
N LEU A 8 -5.37 3.37 -5.45
CA LEU A 8 -4.78 3.16 -6.78
C LEU A 8 -3.26 3.12 -6.69
N GLN A 9 -2.66 2.21 -7.44
CA GLN A 9 -1.23 2.07 -7.62
C GLN A 9 -0.88 2.14 -9.10
N GLU A 10 0.39 2.37 -9.41
CA GLU A 10 0.90 2.48 -10.79
C GLU A 10 0.16 3.52 -11.64
N ILE A 11 -0.19 4.67 -11.05
CA ILE A 11 -0.84 5.75 -11.82
C ILE A 11 0.06 6.31 -12.94
N LYS A 12 1.38 6.08 -12.84
CA LYS A 12 2.40 6.34 -13.89
C LYS A 12 2.30 7.74 -14.52
N ALA A 13 1.91 8.72 -13.73
CA ALA A 13 1.71 10.09 -14.15
C ALA A 13 1.97 11.05 -13.00
N LYS A 14 2.24 12.30 -13.35
CA LYS A 14 2.15 13.40 -12.38
C LYS A 14 0.68 13.71 -12.11
N PRO A 15 0.32 14.22 -10.92
CA PRO A 15 -1.07 14.53 -10.58
C PRO A 15 -1.78 15.42 -11.62
N GLU A 16 -1.09 16.41 -12.16
CA GLU A 16 -1.60 17.34 -13.17
C GLU A 16 -1.83 16.72 -14.56
N GLN A 17 -1.37 15.49 -14.80
CA GLN A 17 -1.55 14.74 -16.05
C GLN A 17 -2.72 13.77 -15.97
N LEU A 18 -3.31 13.59 -14.79
CA LEU A 18 -4.42 12.65 -14.58
C LEU A 18 -5.73 13.30 -15.05
N ASP A 19 -6.46 12.63 -15.91
CA ASP A 19 -7.85 12.97 -16.15
C ASP A 19 -8.73 12.37 -15.04
N LEU A 20 -9.11 13.21 -14.10
CA LEU A 20 -9.92 12.85 -12.93
C LEU A 20 -11.40 13.19 -13.12
N SER A 21 -11.82 13.66 -14.31
CA SER A 21 -13.17 14.15 -14.56
C SER A 21 -14.25 13.12 -14.22
N GLU A 22 -14.09 11.88 -14.68
CA GLU A 22 -15.06 10.81 -14.37
C GLU A 22 -15.20 10.50 -12.88
N LEU A 23 -14.11 10.55 -12.12
CA LEU A 23 -14.14 10.34 -10.66
C LEU A 23 -14.82 11.52 -9.98
N THR A 24 -14.47 12.73 -10.37
CA THR A 24 -15.03 13.97 -9.80
C THR A 24 -16.54 14.07 -10.08
N GLU A 25 -16.98 13.76 -11.30
CA GLU A 25 -18.41 13.73 -11.68
C GLU A 25 -19.20 12.69 -10.88
N ARG A 26 -18.55 11.63 -10.43
CA ARG A 26 -19.13 10.61 -9.54
C ARG A 26 -19.04 10.95 -8.05
N GLY A 27 -18.60 12.15 -7.71
CA GLY A 27 -18.51 12.67 -6.35
C GLY A 27 -17.27 12.23 -5.56
N PHE A 28 -16.22 11.76 -6.24
CA PHE A 28 -14.94 11.44 -5.57
C PHE A 28 -14.06 12.68 -5.47
N GLU A 29 -13.52 12.89 -4.28
CA GLU A 29 -12.32 13.69 -4.06
C GLU A 29 -11.10 12.81 -4.30
N VAL A 30 -10.04 13.33 -4.94
CA VAL A 30 -8.86 12.54 -5.29
C VAL A 30 -7.59 13.22 -4.76
N ALA A 31 -6.78 12.45 -4.05
CA ALA A 31 -5.41 12.81 -3.73
C ALA A 31 -4.46 11.86 -4.48
N ALA A 32 -3.47 12.43 -5.17
CA ALA A 32 -2.48 11.67 -5.93
C ALA A 32 -1.06 12.10 -5.57
N HIS A 33 -0.13 11.16 -5.72
CA HIS A 33 1.30 11.34 -5.55
C HIS A 33 2.03 10.58 -6.66
N GLY A 34 2.75 11.30 -7.52
CA GLY A 34 3.47 10.74 -8.65
C GLY A 34 4.44 11.75 -9.24
N PHE A 35 5.58 11.29 -9.72
CA PHE A 35 6.63 12.14 -10.31
C PHE A 35 6.84 11.89 -11.80
N ASN A 36 6.54 10.69 -12.27
CA ASN A 36 6.85 10.25 -13.63
C ASN A 36 6.06 8.97 -13.99
N GLN A 37 6.46 8.32 -15.08
CA GLN A 37 5.81 7.12 -15.64
C GLN A 37 6.15 5.79 -14.93
N TRP A 38 6.94 5.78 -13.85
CA TRP A 38 7.46 4.53 -13.28
C TRP A 38 6.73 4.06 -12.03
N ASN A 39 6.10 4.98 -11.32
CA ASN A 39 5.39 4.71 -10.08
C ASN A 39 4.20 5.66 -9.93
N GLY A 40 3.76 5.87 -8.72
CA GLY A 40 2.67 6.77 -8.38
C GLY A 40 1.48 6.04 -7.78
N VAL A 41 0.86 6.70 -6.82
CA VAL A 41 -0.26 6.19 -6.03
C VAL A 41 -1.33 7.25 -5.87
N ALA A 42 -2.58 6.83 -5.67
CA ALA A 42 -3.67 7.76 -5.39
C ALA A 42 -4.72 7.13 -4.45
N ILE A 43 -5.48 7.99 -3.80
CA ILE A 43 -6.70 7.65 -3.08
C ILE A 43 -7.83 8.51 -3.64
N ALA A 44 -8.94 7.88 -4.00
CA ALA A 44 -10.18 8.55 -4.35
C ALA A 44 -11.25 8.19 -3.31
N SER A 45 -11.95 9.18 -2.75
CA SER A 45 -12.98 8.99 -1.74
C SER A 45 -14.19 9.87 -2.02
N ARG A 46 -15.40 9.33 -1.87
CA ARG A 46 -16.65 10.10 -1.89
C ARG A 46 -17.30 10.24 -0.51
N VAL A 47 -16.60 9.79 0.52
CA VAL A 47 -17.05 9.89 1.93
C VAL A 47 -16.16 10.83 2.75
N GLY A 48 -15.48 11.75 2.08
CA GLY A 48 -14.51 12.68 2.65
C GLY A 48 -13.07 12.18 2.52
N LEU A 49 -12.15 13.13 2.32
CA LEU A 49 -10.72 12.87 2.17
C LEU A 49 -9.96 14.05 2.78
N ARG A 50 -9.19 13.81 3.84
CA ARG A 50 -8.46 14.83 4.57
C ARG A 50 -7.12 14.32 5.09
N GLU A 51 -6.29 15.22 5.60
CA GLU A 51 -4.97 14.92 6.19
C GLU A 51 -4.08 14.09 5.26
N VAL A 52 -4.02 14.50 3.98
CA VAL A 52 -3.23 13.80 2.96
C VAL A 52 -1.75 13.84 3.29
N ARG A 53 -1.12 12.68 3.36
CA ARG A 53 0.31 12.46 3.59
C ARG A 53 0.91 11.72 2.40
N ARG A 54 2.06 12.16 1.91
CA ARG A 54 2.70 11.60 0.70
C ARG A 54 3.95 10.77 1.00
N GLU A 55 4.28 10.61 2.26
CA GLU A 55 5.41 9.82 2.73
C GLU A 55 5.07 9.12 4.03
N ILE A 56 5.54 7.89 4.17
CA ILE A 56 5.69 7.21 5.45
C ILE A 56 7.05 7.62 6.03
N PRO A 57 7.14 8.00 7.32
CA PRO A 57 8.40 8.35 7.94
C PRO A 57 9.47 7.26 7.78
N SER A 58 10.70 7.67 7.50
CA SER A 58 11.87 6.78 7.35
C SER A 58 11.81 5.80 6.17
N ILE A 59 10.94 6.03 5.20
CA ILE A 59 11.00 5.29 3.91
C ILE A 59 12.38 5.55 3.27
N PRO A 60 13.10 4.50 2.85
CA PRO A 60 14.39 4.68 2.21
C PRO A 60 14.26 5.35 0.84
N ALA A 61 15.25 6.18 0.49
CA ALA A 61 15.40 6.69 -0.85
C ALA A 61 15.99 5.59 -1.77
N TRP A 62 15.61 5.62 -3.05
CA TRP A 62 16.28 4.84 -4.09
C TRP A 62 17.36 5.69 -4.76
N GLY A 63 18.58 5.14 -4.87
CA GLY A 63 19.76 5.80 -5.39
C GLY A 63 20.90 5.84 -4.38
N GLU A 64 22.06 6.36 -4.80
CA GLU A 64 23.24 6.43 -3.96
C GLU A 64 23.50 7.86 -3.46
N GLY A 65 23.92 7.99 -2.22
CA GLY A 65 24.34 9.26 -1.62
C GLY A 65 23.26 10.35 -1.64
N ASP A 66 23.66 11.58 -1.91
CA ASP A 66 22.78 12.76 -1.93
C ASP A 66 21.81 12.80 -3.14
N ASP A 67 21.99 11.93 -4.13
CA ASP A 67 21.12 11.81 -5.31
C ASP A 67 19.96 10.82 -5.08
N GLY A 68 19.85 10.24 -3.90
CA GLY A 68 18.75 9.33 -3.53
C GLY A 68 17.40 10.03 -3.59
N VAL A 69 16.40 9.37 -4.19
CA VAL A 69 15.04 9.89 -4.35
C VAL A 69 14.06 9.01 -3.56
N VAL A 70 13.27 9.62 -2.69
CA VAL A 70 12.09 8.96 -2.15
C VAL A 70 11.04 8.90 -3.25
N GLU A 71 10.78 7.69 -3.73
CA GLU A 71 9.85 7.47 -4.83
C GLU A 71 8.38 7.64 -4.39
N ALA A 72 7.51 8.08 -5.31
CA ALA A 72 6.08 8.25 -5.06
C ALA A 72 5.36 6.89 -4.96
N ARG A 73 5.56 6.17 -3.86
CA ARG A 73 5.05 4.80 -3.64
C ARG A 73 4.10 4.68 -2.46
N ALA A 74 3.88 5.76 -1.74
CA ALA A 74 2.94 5.78 -0.62
C ALA A 74 2.13 7.07 -0.63
N ILE A 75 0.84 6.97 -0.36
CA ILE A 75 -0.04 8.09 -0.04
C ILE A 75 -1.02 7.65 1.02
N GLY A 76 -1.14 8.44 2.07
CA GLY A 76 -2.08 8.23 3.16
C GLY A 76 -3.08 9.36 3.26
N ALA A 77 -4.28 9.04 3.71
CA ALA A 77 -5.31 10.04 4.01
C ALA A 77 -6.26 9.50 5.07
N VAL A 78 -6.90 10.39 5.81
CA VAL A 78 -8.06 10.04 6.62
C VAL A 78 -9.28 10.08 5.72
N VAL A 79 -9.96 8.94 5.57
CA VAL A 79 -11.22 8.78 4.84
C VAL A 79 -12.39 8.62 5.80
N GLY A 80 -13.55 9.06 5.40
CA GLY A 80 -14.74 9.12 6.25
C GLY A 80 -14.94 10.51 6.86
N ASP A 81 -16.21 10.88 7.00
CA ASP A 81 -16.63 12.13 7.62
C ASP A 81 -17.00 11.89 9.08
N ALA A 82 -16.64 12.84 9.97
CA ALA A 82 -17.04 12.81 11.37
C ALA A 82 -18.57 12.88 11.59
N SER A 83 -19.33 13.24 10.56
CA SER A 83 -20.80 13.22 10.54
C SER A 83 -21.38 11.88 10.07
N SER A 84 -20.57 10.94 9.57
CA SER A 84 -21.01 9.61 9.17
C SER A 84 -21.09 8.66 10.36
N ASP A 85 -21.94 7.65 10.29
CA ASP A 85 -22.04 6.59 11.29
C ASP A 85 -20.80 5.68 11.36
N CYS A 86 -19.79 5.96 10.49
CA CYS A 86 -18.55 5.22 10.41
C CYS A 86 -17.40 6.02 11.02
N ALA A 87 -16.62 5.39 11.90
CA ALA A 87 -15.40 5.97 12.43
C ALA A 87 -14.41 6.31 11.29
N PRO A 88 -13.68 7.43 11.41
CA PRO A 88 -12.65 7.77 10.44
C PRO A 88 -11.60 6.66 10.31
N LEU A 89 -11.18 6.39 9.08
CA LEU A 89 -10.17 5.38 8.75
C LEU A 89 -8.94 6.07 8.18
N GLU A 90 -7.76 5.84 8.73
CA GLU A 90 -6.50 6.17 8.09
C GLU A 90 -6.18 5.12 7.04
N LEU A 91 -6.31 5.49 5.76
CA LEU A 91 -6.02 4.61 4.63
C LEU A 91 -4.69 4.99 4.00
N TRP A 92 -3.83 4.01 3.79
CA TRP A 92 -2.62 4.11 2.99
C TRP A 92 -2.75 3.30 1.70
N SER A 93 -2.52 3.95 0.56
CA SER A 93 -2.31 3.29 -0.73
C SER A 93 -0.82 3.10 -0.94
N LEU A 94 -0.36 1.85 -1.00
CA LEU A 94 1.04 1.47 -1.08
C LEU A 94 1.35 0.81 -2.43
N TYR A 95 2.50 1.17 -3.01
CA TYR A 95 3.11 0.49 -4.13
C TYR A 95 4.54 0.10 -3.75
N VAL A 96 4.66 -1.03 -3.06
CA VAL A 96 5.94 -1.54 -2.55
C VAL A 96 6.90 -1.80 -3.72
N PRO A 97 8.20 -1.50 -3.61
CA PRO A 97 9.16 -1.82 -4.66
C PRO A 97 9.10 -3.30 -5.08
N ASN A 98 9.20 -3.57 -6.37
CA ASN A 98 9.09 -4.93 -6.90
C ASN A 98 10.20 -5.88 -6.41
N GLY A 99 11.42 -5.36 -6.20
CA GLY A 99 12.58 -6.16 -5.80
C GLY A 99 13.36 -6.75 -6.99
N ARG A 100 12.74 -6.88 -8.15
CA ARG A 100 13.30 -7.43 -9.40
C ARG A 100 13.76 -8.89 -9.25
N GLU A 101 15.02 -9.11 -8.82
CA GLU A 101 15.63 -10.43 -8.60
C GLU A 101 16.32 -10.46 -7.23
N LEU A 102 16.54 -11.63 -6.65
CA LEU A 102 17.06 -11.78 -5.29
C LEU A 102 18.48 -11.19 -5.10
N ASP A 103 19.30 -11.15 -6.16
CA ASP A 103 20.63 -10.58 -6.18
C ASP A 103 20.66 -9.12 -6.66
N ASN A 104 19.51 -8.53 -7.01
CA ASN A 104 19.41 -7.16 -7.48
C ASN A 104 19.40 -6.17 -6.30
N PRO A 105 20.06 -4.99 -6.42
CA PRO A 105 20.01 -3.95 -5.37
C PRO A 105 18.61 -3.47 -5.00
N HIS A 106 17.61 -3.65 -5.87
CA HIS A 106 16.21 -3.37 -5.55
C HIS A 106 15.62 -4.31 -4.50
N TYR A 107 16.19 -5.50 -4.31
CA TYR A 107 15.68 -6.45 -3.33
C TYR A 107 15.92 -5.99 -1.88
N PRO A 108 17.16 -5.68 -1.43
CA PRO A 108 17.36 -5.11 -0.12
C PRO A 108 16.66 -3.75 0.08
N TYR A 109 16.53 -2.92 -0.96
CA TYR A 109 15.72 -1.71 -0.91
C TYR A 109 14.25 -2.02 -0.59
N LYS A 110 13.65 -3.02 -1.25
CA LYS A 110 12.29 -3.48 -0.95
C LYS A 110 12.14 -3.92 0.50
N LEU A 111 13.07 -4.71 1.01
CA LEU A 111 13.01 -5.19 2.41
C LEU A 111 13.11 -4.03 3.41
N ALA A 112 14.01 -3.08 3.19
CA ALA A 112 14.11 -1.87 4.01
C ALA A 112 12.85 -1.00 3.92
N TRP A 113 12.22 -0.96 2.75
CA TRP A 113 10.96 -0.25 2.55
C TRP A 113 9.81 -0.89 3.36
N LEU A 114 9.69 -2.22 3.32
CA LEU A 114 8.71 -2.97 4.12
C LEU A 114 8.97 -2.82 5.63
N GLU A 115 10.23 -2.77 6.05
CA GLU A 115 10.59 -2.52 7.45
C GLU A 115 10.14 -1.13 7.91
N ALA A 116 10.31 -0.09 7.07
CA ALA A 116 9.84 1.26 7.38
C ALA A 116 8.31 1.29 7.52
N VAL A 117 7.57 0.59 6.64
CA VAL A 117 6.10 0.44 6.77
C VAL A 117 5.74 -0.23 8.09
N ARG A 118 6.41 -1.33 8.46
CA ARG A 118 6.18 -2.03 9.72
C ARG A 118 6.44 -1.13 10.93
N ASN A 119 7.53 -0.35 10.92
CA ASN A 119 7.84 0.57 12.00
C ASN A 119 6.78 1.66 12.15
N TYR A 120 6.33 2.22 11.04
CA TYR A 120 5.22 3.18 11.03
C TYR A 120 3.93 2.53 11.54
N ALA A 121 3.58 1.36 11.05
CA ALA A 121 2.40 0.61 11.47
C ALA A 121 2.39 0.37 13.00
N ALA A 122 3.49 -0.08 13.57
CA ALA A 122 3.63 -0.25 15.02
C ALA A 122 3.39 1.06 15.77
N SER A 123 3.97 2.18 15.29
CA SER A 123 3.79 3.49 15.92
C SER A 123 2.32 3.98 15.90
N ARG A 124 1.53 3.54 14.91
CA ARG A 124 0.11 3.89 14.84
C ARG A 124 -0.73 3.15 15.87
N LEU A 125 -0.38 1.92 16.19
CA LEU A 125 -1.03 1.17 17.27
C LEU A 125 -0.73 1.76 18.65
N ASP A 126 0.52 2.18 18.87
CA ASP A 126 0.94 2.81 20.14
C ASP A 126 0.29 4.20 20.34
N ALA A 127 0.08 4.94 19.26
CA ALA A 127 -0.52 6.28 19.31
C ALA A 127 -2.05 6.29 19.39
N GLY A 128 -2.71 5.14 19.28
CA GLY A 128 -4.18 5.05 19.35
C GLY A 128 -4.93 5.57 18.12
N GLY A 129 -4.26 5.68 16.95
CA GLY A 129 -4.91 6.03 15.67
C GLY A 129 -4.45 7.33 15.02
N PRO A 130 -5.08 7.78 13.89
CA PRO A 130 -4.70 8.96 13.14
C PRO A 130 -4.98 10.26 13.92
N GLY A 131 -3.96 11.12 14.02
CA GLY A 131 -4.00 12.38 14.74
C GLY A 131 -3.23 12.35 16.05
N GLU A 132 -2.83 13.51 16.55
CA GLU A 132 -1.93 13.68 17.69
C GLU A 132 -2.54 13.41 19.07
N ALA A 133 -3.76 12.93 19.14
CA ALA A 133 -4.35 12.50 20.40
C ALA A 133 -4.79 11.03 20.27
N PRO A 134 -4.59 10.18 21.28
CA PRO A 134 -5.26 8.90 21.36
C PRO A 134 -6.77 9.16 21.50
N GLY A 135 -7.40 9.38 20.36
CA GLY A 135 -8.84 9.51 20.24
C GLY A 135 -9.42 8.16 19.91
N GLU A 136 -10.40 7.78 20.67
CA GLU A 136 -11.15 6.54 20.54
C GLU A 136 -11.42 6.17 19.08
N ASN A 137 -10.93 4.99 18.65
CA ASN A 137 -11.41 4.23 17.49
C ASN A 137 -11.01 4.67 16.08
N SER A 138 -9.80 5.11 15.81
CA SER A 138 -9.36 5.22 14.42
C SER A 138 -8.48 4.05 14.02
N ALA A 139 -8.98 3.22 13.09
CA ALA A 139 -8.21 2.13 12.51
C ALA A 139 -7.25 2.66 11.44
N THR A 140 -6.12 1.97 11.26
CA THR A 140 -5.21 2.21 10.13
C THR A 140 -5.26 1.01 9.19
N LEU A 141 -5.47 1.27 7.90
CA LEU A 141 -5.51 0.27 6.83
C LEU A 141 -4.39 0.53 5.83
N PHE A 142 -3.55 -0.45 5.60
CA PHE A 142 -2.58 -0.47 4.50
C PHE A 142 -3.15 -1.32 3.37
N ALA A 143 -3.35 -0.73 2.21
CA ALA A 143 -3.88 -1.40 1.03
C ALA A 143 -3.02 -1.10 -0.19
N GLY A 144 -3.00 -1.99 -1.18
CA GLY A 144 -2.29 -1.75 -2.42
C GLY A 144 -1.49 -2.94 -2.92
N ASP A 145 -0.49 -2.64 -3.74
CA ASP A 145 0.43 -3.65 -4.26
C ASP A 145 1.65 -3.79 -3.34
N PHE A 146 1.63 -4.82 -2.51
CA PHE A 146 2.75 -5.14 -1.62
C PHE A 146 3.92 -5.82 -2.34
N ASN A 147 3.72 -6.26 -3.58
CA ASN A 147 4.70 -7.06 -4.32
C ASN A 147 5.21 -8.28 -3.54
N VAL A 148 4.41 -8.82 -2.64
CA VAL A 148 4.67 -10.05 -1.87
C VAL A 148 3.42 -10.94 -1.92
N ALA A 149 3.63 -12.22 -2.17
CA ALA A 149 2.64 -13.27 -1.98
C ALA A 149 2.89 -13.92 -0.60
N PRO A 150 2.09 -13.59 0.43
CA PRO A 150 2.36 -14.01 1.81
C PRO A 150 2.40 -15.52 1.98
N THR A 151 1.58 -16.25 1.22
CA THR A 151 1.47 -17.70 1.30
C THR A 151 1.50 -18.35 -0.09
N ASP A 152 1.63 -19.66 -0.14
CA ASP A 152 1.55 -20.41 -1.40
C ASP A 152 0.15 -20.36 -2.04
N ALA A 153 -0.88 -20.07 -1.25
CA ALA A 153 -2.25 -19.90 -1.74
C ALA A 153 -2.46 -18.59 -2.52
N ASP A 154 -1.50 -17.67 -2.46
CA ASP A 154 -1.56 -16.37 -3.14
C ASP A 154 -1.19 -16.44 -4.61
N VAL A 155 -0.54 -17.51 -5.03
CA VAL A 155 -0.07 -17.73 -6.41
C VAL A 155 -0.69 -18.99 -7.02
N TRP A 156 -0.84 -18.98 -8.33
CA TRP A 156 -1.43 -20.09 -9.08
C TRP A 156 -0.52 -21.35 -9.17
N ASP A 157 0.79 -21.16 -9.12
CA ASP A 157 1.79 -22.24 -9.16
C ASP A 157 3.10 -21.79 -8.50
N MET A 158 3.41 -22.31 -7.33
CA MET A 158 4.65 -22.01 -6.61
C MET A 158 5.92 -22.40 -7.38
N SER A 159 5.87 -23.41 -8.24
CA SER A 159 7.04 -23.80 -9.02
C SER A 159 7.49 -22.72 -10.00
N ALA A 160 6.56 -21.89 -10.47
CA ALA A 160 6.86 -20.75 -11.33
C ALA A 160 7.61 -19.61 -10.60
N PHE A 161 7.61 -19.62 -9.27
CA PHE A 161 8.23 -18.60 -8.41
C PHE A 161 9.50 -19.10 -7.69
N GLU A 162 9.93 -20.34 -7.93
CA GLU A 162 11.13 -20.87 -7.31
C GLU A 162 12.35 -19.98 -7.62
N GLY A 163 13.07 -19.54 -6.57
CA GLY A 163 14.22 -18.65 -6.69
C GLY A 163 13.92 -17.21 -7.13
N LYS A 164 12.64 -16.79 -7.13
CA LYS A 164 12.23 -15.43 -7.50
C LYS A 164 11.85 -14.59 -6.28
N THR A 165 11.73 -13.30 -6.50
CA THR A 165 11.11 -12.34 -5.57
C THR A 165 9.61 -12.62 -5.41
N HIS A 166 8.95 -11.92 -4.50
CA HIS A 166 7.53 -11.99 -4.13
C HIS A 166 7.16 -13.16 -3.21
N VAL A 167 7.93 -14.25 -3.20
CA VAL A 167 7.66 -15.47 -2.41
C VAL A 167 8.82 -15.85 -1.51
N SER A 168 9.88 -15.07 -1.49
CA SER A 168 11.07 -15.37 -0.68
C SER A 168 10.78 -15.32 0.82
N GLY A 169 11.55 -16.09 1.61
CA GLY A 169 11.41 -16.08 3.06
C GLY A 169 11.44 -14.68 3.67
N PRO A 170 12.48 -13.84 3.40
CA PRO A 170 12.55 -12.49 3.95
C PRO A 170 11.38 -11.57 3.58
N GLU A 171 10.79 -11.71 2.37
CA GLU A 171 9.60 -10.94 1.99
C GLU A 171 8.37 -11.38 2.79
N ARG A 172 8.16 -12.68 2.93
CA ARG A 172 7.07 -13.25 3.73
C ARG A 172 7.23 -12.92 5.21
N ASP A 173 8.45 -12.97 5.72
CA ASP A 173 8.76 -12.57 7.10
C ASP A 173 8.44 -11.08 7.35
N ALA A 174 8.64 -10.22 6.35
CA ALA A 174 8.29 -8.80 6.44
C ALA A 174 6.77 -8.57 6.54
N ILE A 175 5.95 -9.36 5.83
CA ILE A 175 4.49 -9.32 5.98
C ILE A 175 4.07 -9.89 7.33
N ALA A 176 4.61 -11.05 7.72
CA ALA A 176 4.33 -11.64 9.04
C ALA A 176 4.72 -10.69 10.19
N ALA A 177 5.72 -9.83 10.00
CA ALA A 177 6.09 -8.82 10.99
C ALA A 177 5.02 -7.73 11.18
N LEU A 178 4.21 -7.42 10.17
CA LEU A 178 3.02 -6.55 10.33
C LEU A 178 1.94 -7.23 11.17
N GLU A 179 1.67 -8.51 10.92
CA GLU A 179 0.72 -9.30 11.71
C GLU A 179 1.18 -9.43 13.16
N ASN A 180 2.46 -9.72 13.38
CA ASN A 180 3.06 -9.78 14.71
C ASN A 180 3.04 -8.43 15.46
N ALA A 181 3.01 -7.31 14.74
CA ALA A 181 2.81 -5.99 15.31
C ALA A 181 1.36 -5.72 15.74
N GLY A 182 0.39 -6.55 15.33
CA GLY A 182 -1.02 -6.44 15.71
C GLY A 182 -1.98 -6.10 14.56
N TYR A 183 -1.53 -6.11 13.31
CA TYR A 183 -2.38 -5.99 12.13
C TYR A 183 -2.93 -7.35 11.70
N ALA A 184 -4.01 -7.36 10.93
CA ALA A 184 -4.60 -8.56 10.36
C ALA A 184 -4.66 -8.48 8.83
N ASP A 185 -4.42 -9.60 8.15
CA ASP A 185 -4.67 -9.71 6.70
C ASP A 185 -6.17 -9.89 6.43
N LEU A 186 -6.84 -8.79 6.17
CA LEU A 186 -8.27 -8.80 5.86
C LEU A 186 -8.59 -9.53 4.55
N THR A 187 -7.63 -9.64 3.64
CA THR A 187 -7.83 -10.31 2.34
C THR A 187 -8.10 -11.79 2.57
N ARG A 188 -7.30 -12.45 3.40
CA ARG A 188 -7.46 -13.88 3.69
C ARG A 188 -8.70 -14.19 4.49
N ASP A 189 -9.07 -13.35 5.44
CA ASP A 189 -10.27 -13.53 6.25
C ASP A 189 -11.56 -13.53 5.41
N TRP A 190 -11.56 -12.83 4.27
CA TRP A 190 -12.72 -12.70 3.38
C TRP A 190 -12.63 -13.52 2.09
N LEU A 191 -11.45 -13.96 1.70
CA LEU A 191 -11.16 -14.62 0.43
C LEU A 191 -10.46 -15.96 0.65
N ASP A 192 -11.01 -16.84 1.50
CA ASP A 192 -10.46 -18.16 1.81
C ASP A 192 -10.84 -19.26 0.81
N ALA A 193 -11.64 -18.92 -0.22
CA ALA A 193 -12.07 -19.90 -1.22
C ALA A 193 -10.86 -20.43 -2.01
N PRO A 194 -10.80 -21.76 -2.27
CA PRO A 194 -9.73 -22.36 -3.08
C PRO A 194 -9.58 -21.66 -4.44
N GLY A 195 -8.34 -21.37 -4.83
CA GLY A 195 -8.05 -20.67 -6.10
C GLY A 195 -8.24 -19.17 -6.07
N THR A 196 -8.41 -18.57 -4.89
CA THR A 196 -8.37 -17.13 -4.72
C THR A 196 -6.93 -16.67 -4.59
N TYR A 197 -6.38 -16.19 -5.69
CA TYR A 197 -5.02 -15.67 -5.74
C TYR A 197 -5.01 -14.18 -5.45
N THR A 198 -3.95 -13.68 -4.80
CA THR A 198 -3.71 -12.24 -4.59
C THR A 198 -2.62 -11.69 -5.50
N TYR A 199 -1.80 -12.57 -6.09
CA TYR A 199 -0.79 -12.21 -7.08
C TYR A 199 -1.24 -12.56 -8.50
N TRP A 200 -1.16 -11.58 -9.39
CA TRP A 200 -1.52 -11.70 -10.81
C TRP A 200 -0.37 -11.22 -11.69
N ASP A 201 0.04 -12.06 -12.65
CA ASP A 201 1.01 -11.71 -13.68
C ASP A 201 0.31 -11.70 -15.04
N TYR A 202 0.42 -10.58 -15.76
CA TYR A 202 -0.13 -10.43 -17.12
C TYR A 202 0.72 -11.08 -18.21
N LYS A 203 1.80 -11.77 -17.87
CA LYS A 203 2.74 -12.39 -18.82
C LYS A 203 2.31 -13.76 -19.35
N GLY A 204 1.10 -14.20 -19.13
CA GLY A 204 0.63 -15.54 -19.47
C GLY A 204 -0.63 -15.58 -20.33
N LEU A 205 -1.00 -14.50 -20.99
CA LEU A 205 -2.14 -14.46 -21.92
C LEU A 205 -1.71 -14.72 -23.36
#